data_058be26a30932c7f19a91a5f7b5f04fe
#
_entry.id   058be26a30932c7f19a91a5f7b5f04fe
#
_cell.length_a   1.000
_cell.length_b   1.000
_cell.length_c   1.000
_cell.angle_alpha   90.00
_cell.angle_beta   90.00
_cell.angle_gamma   90.00
#
_symmetry.space_group_name_H-M   'P 1'
#
loop_
_entity.id
_entity.type
_entity.pdbx_description
1 polymer ?
#
loop_
_entity_poly.entity_id
_entity_poly.type
_entity_poly.pdbx_seq_one_letter_code
_entity_poly.pdbx_strand_id
1 'polypeptide(L)'
;MDKKTEKEILESFFKWYSETIDPSAEFDPNAWMAAPYKSAFIVVPSGGGYGNYMHVIKGENCIGFSPALATLESIYQKLLNLENKEDGE
;
A
#
# COMPACT_ATOMS: atom_id res chain seq x y z
N MET A 1 13.26 8.57 -1.28
CA MET A 1 12.49 8.36 -2.53
C MET A 1 12.11 9.73 -3.07
N ASP A 2 12.22 9.93 -4.37
CA ASP A 2 11.89 11.24 -4.93
C ASP A 2 10.37 11.45 -4.99
N LYS A 3 9.97 12.71 -5.13
CA LYS A 3 8.55 13.07 -5.08
C LYS A 3 7.75 12.52 -6.25
N LYS A 4 8.38 12.36 -7.40
CA LYS A 4 7.70 11.82 -8.57
C LYS A 4 7.34 10.35 -8.37
N THR A 5 8.29 9.56 -7.84
CA THR A 5 8.06 8.15 -7.56
C THR A 5 7.01 7.99 -6.47
N GLU A 6 7.10 8.80 -5.42
CA GLU A 6 6.11 8.76 -4.35
C GLU A 6 4.70 9.06 -4.88
N LYS A 7 4.58 10.06 -5.74
CA LYS A 7 3.29 10.40 -6.33
C LYS A 7 2.73 9.25 -7.14
N GLU A 8 3.57 8.60 -7.94
CA GLU A 8 3.13 7.45 -8.75
C GLU A 8 2.64 6.31 -7.88
N ILE A 9 3.34 6.03 -6.78
CA ILE A 9 2.93 4.98 -5.85
C ILE A 9 1.60 5.34 -5.20
N LEU A 10 1.43 6.58 -4.78
CA LEU A 10 0.18 7.02 -4.16
C LEU A 10 -0.99 6.99 -5.12
N GLU A 11 -0.74 7.30 -6.40
CA GLU A 11 -1.79 7.21 -7.41
C GLU A 11 -2.23 5.76 -7.62
N SER A 12 -1.27 4.83 -7.67
CA SER A 12 -1.58 3.41 -7.79
C SER A 12 -2.33 2.90 -6.57
N PHE A 13 -1.90 3.33 -5.39
CA PHE A 13 -2.57 2.98 -4.15
C PHE A 13 -4.01 3.49 -4.13
N PHE A 14 -4.21 4.74 -4.54
CA PHE A 14 -5.54 5.31 -4.53
C PHE A 14 -6.46 4.64 -5.54
N LYS A 15 -5.93 4.27 -6.70
CA LYS A 15 -6.72 3.52 -7.68
C LYS A 15 -7.22 2.21 -7.06
N TRP A 16 -6.32 1.49 -6.40
CA TRP A 16 -6.70 0.25 -5.71
C TRP A 16 -7.73 0.54 -4.62
N TYR A 17 -7.51 1.59 -3.85
CA TYR A 17 -8.39 1.95 -2.75
C TYR A 17 -9.80 2.26 -3.24
N SER A 18 -9.91 3.06 -4.29
CA SER A 18 -11.22 3.45 -4.80
C SER A 18 -11.96 2.28 -5.44
N GLU A 19 -11.24 1.33 -6.01
CA GLU A 19 -11.86 0.16 -6.62
C GLU A 19 -12.23 -0.92 -5.60
N THR A 20 -11.51 -0.97 -4.49
CA THR A 20 -11.63 -2.08 -3.54
C THR A 20 -12.34 -1.69 -2.25
N ILE A 21 -12.07 -0.49 -1.74
CA ILE A 21 -12.52 -0.08 -0.41
C ILE A 21 -13.67 0.92 -0.49
N ASP A 22 -13.46 2.03 -1.19
CA ASP A 22 -14.44 3.13 -1.18
C ASP A 22 -14.42 3.87 -2.51
N PRO A 23 -15.38 3.60 -3.40
CA PRO A 23 -15.42 4.26 -4.71
C PRO A 23 -15.71 5.75 -4.65
N SER A 24 -16.18 6.26 -3.51
CA SER A 24 -16.46 7.68 -3.36
C SER A 24 -15.30 8.45 -2.74
N ALA A 25 -14.19 7.79 -2.40
CA ALA A 25 -13.05 8.44 -1.79
C ALA A 25 -12.38 9.42 -2.76
N GLU A 26 -11.94 10.54 -2.24
CA GLU A 26 -11.21 11.53 -3.02
C GLU A 26 -9.72 11.43 -2.73
N PHE A 27 -8.92 11.53 -3.78
CA PHE A 27 -7.47 11.44 -3.65
C PHE A 27 -6.90 12.72 -3.07
N ASP A 28 -6.20 12.59 -1.95
CA ASP A 28 -5.47 13.70 -1.33
C ASP A 28 -4.02 13.24 -1.13
N PRO A 29 -3.10 13.67 -2.00
CA PRO A 29 -1.70 13.24 -1.89
C PRO A 29 -1.02 13.71 -0.61
N ASN A 30 -1.60 14.70 0.07
CA ASN A 30 -1.03 15.18 1.33
C ASN A 30 -1.49 14.34 2.53
N ALA A 31 -2.50 13.51 2.34
CA ALA A 31 -3.01 12.67 3.43
C ALA A 31 -2.23 11.37 3.59
N TRP A 32 -1.36 11.04 2.64
CA TRP A 32 -0.67 9.76 2.62
C TRP A 32 0.80 9.96 2.30
N MET A 33 1.61 9.03 2.78
CA MET A 33 3.05 8.98 2.50
C MET A 33 3.41 7.59 2.01
N ALA A 34 4.40 7.52 1.13
CA ALA A 34 4.91 6.24 0.64
C ALA A 34 6.41 6.16 0.90
N ALA A 35 6.88 4.95 1.15
CA ALA A 35 8.30 4.69 1.37
C ALA A 35 8.66 3.33 0.81
N PRO A 36 9.91 3.13 0.35
CA PRO A 36 10.30 1.83 -0.18
C PRO A 36 10.47 0.80 0.94
N TYR A 37 10.12 -0.43 0.62
CA TYR A 37 10.33 -1.56 1.52
C TYR A 37 10.69 -2.77 0.66
N LYS A 38 11.97 -3.14 0.66
CA LYS A 38 12.49 -4.23 -0.18
C LYS A 38 12.09 -4.01 -1.63
N SER A 39 11.37 -4.94 -2.26
CA SER A 39 10.94 -4.78 -3.65
C SER A 39 9.56 -4.17 -3.78
N ALA A 40 8.99 -3.72 -2.68
CA ALA A 40 7.64 -3.12 -2.64
C ALA A 40 7.69 -1.73 -2.04
N PHE A 41 6.52 -1.16 -1.77
CA PHE A 41 6.40 0.14 -1.10
C PHE A 41 5.37 0.02 0.00
N ILE A 42 5.53 0.83 1.04
CA ILE A 42 4.52 0.94 2.08
C ILE A 42 3.83 2.29 1.94
N VAL A 43 2.54 2.32 2.24
CA VAL A 43 1.74 3.54 2.22
C VAL A 43 1.11 3.71 3.59
N VAL A 44 1.31 4.86 4.19
CA VAL A 44 0.83 5.15 5.54
C VAL A 44 0.17 6.53 5.55
N PRO A 45 -0.76 6.79 6.49
CA PRO A 45 -1.32 8.13 6.64
C PRO A 45 -0.26 9.13 7.08
N SER A 46 -0.27 10.31 6.46
CA SER A 46 0.70 11.36 6.76
C SER A 46 0.62 11.85 8.20
N GLY A 47 -0.57 11.86 8.76
CA GLY A 47 -0.78 12.35 10.11
C GLY A 47 -0.30 11.42 11.20
N GLY A 48 0.18 10.24 10.85
CA GLY A 48 0.65 9.28 11.82
C GLY A 48 -0.44 8.83 12.77
N GLY A 49 -1.64 8.67 12.28
CA GLY A 49 -2.78 8.34 13.10
C GLY A 49 -2.58 7.04 13.88
N TYR A 50 -2.97 7.07 15.13
CA TYR A 50 -2.84 5.92 16.01
C TYR A 50 -3.86 4.85 15.61
N GLY A 51 -3.37 3.63 15.41
CA GLY A 51 -4.24 2.52 15.04
C GLY A 51 -4.65 2.49 13.58
N ASN A 52 -4.12 3.38 12.78
CA ASN A 52 -4.44 3.40 11.36
C ASN A 52 -3.80 2.22 10.64
N TYR A 53 -4.48 1.76 9.61
CA TYR A 53 -3.97 0.69 8.78
C TYR A 53 -2.78 1.17 7.96
N MET A 54 -1.85 0.25 7.75
CA MET A 54 -0.78 0.42 6.78
C MET A 54 -1.11 -0.43 5.56
N HIS A 55 -0.49 -0.07 4.44
CA HIS A 55 -0.67 -0.83 3.21
C HIS A 55 0.69 -1.13 2.60
N VAL A 56 0.82 -2.33 2.02
CA VAL A 56 2.00 -2.70 1.23
C VAL A 56 1.51 -2.85 -0.20
N ILE A 57 2.20 -2.19 -1.13
CA ILE A 57 1.79 -2.21 -2.53
C ILE A 57 2.98 -2.59 -3.41
N LYS A 58 2.73 -3.46 -4.39
CA LYS A 58 3.73 -3.85 -5.38
C LYS A 58 3.01 -4.07 -6.70
N GLY A 59 3.29 -3.20 -7.67
CA GLY A 59 2.57 -3.24 -8.94
C GLY A 59 1.10 -2.94 -8.71
N GLU A 60 0.25 -3.87 -9.10
CA GLU A 60 -1.19 -3.74 -8.93
C GLU A 60 -1.71 -4.42 -7.66
N ASN A 61 -0.84 -5.10 -6.93
CA ASN A 61 -1.22 -5.82 -5.72
C ASN A 61 -1.03 -4.96 -4.49
N CYS A 62 -2.00 -4.98 -3.61
CA CYS A 62 -1.97 -4.17 -2.38
C CYS A 62 -2.67 -4.93 -1.26
N ILE A 63 -2.07 -4.89 -0.07
CA ILE A 63 -2.65 -5.51 1.12
C ILE A 63 -2.65 -4.49 2.25
N GLY A 64 -3.82 -4.27 2.85
CA GLY A 64 -3.92 -3.42 4.02
C GLY A 64 -3.90 -4.28 5.28
N PHE A 65 -3.29 -3.76 6.35
CA PHE A 65 -3.20 -4.50 7.61
C PHE A 65 -3.07 -3.54 8.78
N SER A 66 -3.41 -4.04 9.96
CA SER A 66 -3.22 -3.31 11.20
C SER A 66 -1.86 -3.69 11.79
N PRO A 67 -0.96 -2.71 12.05
CA PRO A 67 0.35 -3.03 12.64
C PRO A 67 0.25 -3.69 14.02
N ALA A 68 -0.89 -3.55 14.67
CA ALA A 68 -1.11 -4.20 15.96
C ALA A 68 -1.40 -5.70 15.83
N LEU A 69 -1.84 -6.14 14.66
CA LEU A 69 -2.28 -7.51 14.44
C LEU A 69 -1.37 -8.32 13.53
N ALA A 70 -0.53 -7.65 12.76
CA ALA A 70 0.38 -8.32 11.82
C ALA A 70 1.64 -7.51 11.67
N THR A 71 2.73 -8.19 11.28
CA THR A 71 3.99 -7.50 11.03
C THR A 71 4.10 -7.12 9.55
N LEU A 72 4.86 -6.08 9.30
CA LEU A 72 5.11 -5.64 7.92
C LEU A 72 5.72 -6.77 7.08
N GLU A 73 6.67 -7.50 7.66
CA GLU A 73 7.33 -8.57 6.94
C GLU A 73 6.36 -9.69 6.56
N SER A 74 5.45 -10.06 7.46
CA SER A 74 4.49 -11.12 7.16
C SER A 74 3.54 -10.72 6.04
N ILE A 75 3.15 -9.45 6.00
CA ILE A 75 2.28 -8.94 4.95
C ILE A 75 3.04 -8.85 3.62
N TYR A 76 4.31 -8.43 3.66
CA TYR A 76 5.14 -8.41 2.48
C TYR A 76 5.27 -9.82 1.87
N GLN A 77 5.46 -10.85 2.70
CA GLN A 77 5.53 -12.21 2.21
C GLN A 77 4.21 -12.67 1.59
N LYS A 78 3.10 -12.27 2.16
CA LYS A 78 1.79 -12.57 1.56
C LYS A 78 1.64 -11.91 0.19
N LEU A 79 2.13 -10.69 0.06
CA LEU A 79 2.07 -9.98 -1.20
C LEU A 79 2.90 -10.69 -2.26
N LEU A 80 4.09 -11.16 -1.92
CA LEU A 80 4.93 -11.93 -2.83
C LEU A 80 4.25 -13.22 -3.25
N ASN A 81 3.54 -13.88 -2.34
CA ASN A 81 2.83 -15.10 -2.64
C ASN A 81 1.69 -14.86 -3.64
N LEU A 82 0.99 -13.75 -3.50
CA LEU A 82 -0.04 -13.39 -4.46
C LEU A 82 0.54 -13.19 -5.86
N GLU A 83 1.68 -12.52 -5.95
CA GLU A 83 2.36 -12.30 -7.21
C GLU A 83 2.82 -13.61 -7.84
N ASN A 84 3.44 -14.48 -7.03
CA ASN A 84 3.88 -15.77 -7.51
C ASN A 84 2.71 -16.66 -7.95
N LYS A 85 1.60 -16.57 -7.26
CA LYS A 85 0.44 -17.37 -7.58
C LYS A 85 -0.15 -16.98 -8.94
N GLU A 86 -0.15 -15.70 -9.25
CA GLU A 86 -0.60 -15.23 -10.55
C GLU A 86 0.32 -15.73 -11.66
N ASP A 87 1.62 -15.72 -11.42
CA ASP A 87 2.60 -16.19 -12.39
C ASP A 87 2.55 -17.70 -12.55
N GLY A 88 2.17 -18.43 -11.52
CA GLY A 88 2.15 -19.88 -11.53
C GLY A 88 0.94 -20.48 -12.21
N GLU A 89 -0.04 -19.67 -12.51
CA GLU A 89 -1.23 -20.13 -13.18
C GLU A 89 -1.10 -19.88 -14.68
#